data_58914dc4e90a6185685ff8a522962aa9
#
_entry.id   58914dc4e90a6185685ff8a522962aa9
#
_cell.length_a   1.000
_cell.length_b   1.000
_cell.length_c   1.000
_cell.angle_alpha   90.00
_cell.angle_beta   90.00
_cell.angle_gamma   90.00
#
_symmetry.space_group_name_H-M   'P 1'
#
loop_
_entity.id
_entity.type
_entity.pdbx_description
1 polymer ?
#
loop_
_entity_poly.entity_id
_entity_poly.type
_entity_poly.pdbx_seq_one_letter_code
_entity_poly.pdbx_strand_id
1 'polypeptide(L)'
;GPSSIKVRITSTQPDATLFFSLVVKSPSGGINLPNGIVAPVQISNISTGGSDVVVNLPATILDASAGDVIAVGISTTDQGYDTPKTSRFYSVSPLSALTFHTSIATAAQSGAANILWPLGAVASLFVAFVYVRIRRPKIAPSHENSVALVEVENLGKIYKDGHQAVANLSFEVQRGQVVGLLGPNGAGKTTALRMVMGLIFPTQGSIYLNGKPIYPGSPALSNLGSFIEGPGFLPHLSGRENLWLYWRSIGRDGEQHLEQVVAITKLGTALDKKVRTYSQGMRQRLAIAQSMLGMPDLLVLDEPTNGLDPQQIAEMRQVLKNYASTGRTVVISSHLLAEIQQTCSHVVLMHRGQLISFGPMEEILTKNQKSQSLEEIFLELIGDDLVIGQEKV
;
A
#
# COMPACT_ATOMS: atom_id res chain seq x y z
N GLY A 1 26.69 21.01 27.92
CA GLY A 1 25.82 20.23 28.81
C GLY A 1 24.38 20.64 28.61
N PRO A 2 23.38 19.89 29.12
CA PRO A 2 22.00 20.29 29.00
C PRO A 2 21.73 21.59 29.75
N SER A 3 20.96 22.49 29.16
CA SER A 3 20.45 23.69 29.85
C SER A 3 19.42 23.26 30.89
N SER A 4 19.37 23.94 32.04
CA SER A 4 18.40 23.60 33.08
C SER A 4 17.82 24.84 33.75
N ILE A 5 16.62 24.71 34.29
CA ILE A 5 15.94 25.74 35.08
C ILE A 5 15.24 25.07 36.27
N LYS A 6 15.31 25.72 37.44
CA LYS A 6 14.54 25.28 38.60
C LYS A 6 13.26 26.12 38.69
N VAL A 7 12.12 25.43 38.76
CA VAL A 7 10.78 26.03 38.82
C VAL A 7 9.98 25.48 39.99
N ARG A 8 9.09 26.30 40.57
CA ARG A 8 8.04 25.84 41.49
C ARG A 8 6.73 25.75 40.75
N ILE A 9 6.10 24.59 40.84
CA ILE A 9 4.83 24.30 40.17
C ILE A 9 3.76 24.06 41.23
N THR A 10 2.67 24.83 41.14
CA THR A 10 1.45 24.58 41.89
C THR A 10 0.34 24.17 40.94
N SER A 11 -0.54 23.26 41.37
CA SER A 11 -1.64 22.76 40.57
C SER A 11 -2.88 22.58 41.44
N THR A 12 -4.04 22.67 40.83
CA THR A 12 -5.33 22.33 41.45
C THR A 12 -5.55 20.82 41.58
N GLN A 13 -4.69 20.02 40.98
CA GLN A 13 -4.71 18.55 41.00
C GLN A 13 -3.36 18.02 41.49
N PRO A 14 -3.31 16.79 42.06
CA PRO A 14 -2.08 16.24 42.64
C PRO A 14 -1.02 15.87 41.58
N ASP A 15 -1.36 15.90 40.32
CA ASP A 15 -0.47 15.57 39.21
C ASP A 15 -0.48 16.68 38.13
N ALA A 16 0.65 16.86 37.48
CA ALA A 16 0.83 17.81 36.39
C ALA A 16 1.71 17.20 35.29
N THR A 17 1.32 17.43 34.04
CA THR A 17 2.18 17.20 32.86
C THR A 17 2.35 18.55 32.17
N LEU A 18 3.57 19.05 32.13
CA LEU A 18 3.92 20.30 31.48
C LEU A 18 5.04 20.06 30.47
N PHE A 19 5.02 20.82 29.41
CA PHE A 19 6.00 20.74 28.34
C PHE A 19 6.86 22.00 28.33
N PHE A 20 8.17 21.82 28.47
CA PHE A 20 9.13 22.90 28.49
C PHE A 20 9.96 22.93 27.22
N SER A 21 10.20 24.11 26.68
CA SER A 21 10.99 24.31 25.46
C SER A 21 11.87 25.54 25.59
N LEU A 22 12.98 25.57 24.85
CA LEU A 22 13.73 26.78 24.60
C LEU A 22 13.14 27.51 23.40
N VAL A 23 12.84 28.79 23.55
CA VAL A 23 12.31 29.62 22.47
C VAL A 23 13.17 30.84 22.26
N VAL A 24 13.28 31.31 21.04
CA VAL A 24 13.91 32.56 20.67
C VAL A 24 12.82 33.57 20.34
N LYS A 25 12.76 34.65 21.09
CA LYS A 25 11.80 35.73 20.86
C LYS A 25 12.52 36.89 20.18
N SER A 26 12.10 37.24 18.98
CA SER A 26 12.64 38.38 18.25
C SER A 26 12.10 39.73 18.78
N PRO A 27 12.79 40.83 18.55
CA PRO A 27 12.31 42.16 18.88
C PRO A 27 10.98 42.54 18.22
N SER A 28 10.69 41.94 17.06
CA SER A 28 9.42 42.10 16.33
C SER A 28 8.25 41.34 16.95
N GLY A 29 8.47 40.57 18.04
CA GLY A 29 7.45 39.79 18.73
C GLY A 29 7.27 38.36 18.21
N GLY A 30 7.98 37.94 17.16
CA GLY A 30 7.98 36.56 16.68
C GLY A 30 8.60 35.61 17.71
N ILE A 31 7.97 34.45 17.93
CA ILE A 31 8.51 33.38 18.79
C ILE A 31 8.86 32.19 17.87
N ASN A 32 10.12 31.78 17.91
CA ASN A 32 10.60 30.61 17.20
C ASN A 32 10.94 29.49 18.18
N LEU A 33 10.45 28.28 17.92
CA LEU A 33 10.77 27.06 18.65
C LEU A 33 11.83 26.28 17.85
N PRO A 34 13.12 26.36 18.19
CA PRO A 34 14.18 25.68 17.44
C PRO A 34 13.97 24.18 17.43
N ASN A 35 13.93 23.57 16.21
CA ASN A 35 13.76 22.15 15.97
C ASN A 35 12.47 21.50 16.52
N GLY A 36 11.50 22.30 17.03
CA GLY A 36 10.24 21.76 17.57
C GLY A 36 10.42 20.88 18.81
N ILE A 37 11.56 20.97 19.51
CA ILE A 37 11.88 20.04 20.61
C ILE A 37 11.31 20.56 21.93
N VAL A 38 10.56 19.71 22.64
CA VAL A 38 9.98 19.95 23.96
C VAL A 38 10.44 18.89 24.95
N ALA A 39 10.59 19.30 26.24
CA ALA A 39 10.86 18.39 27.34
C ALA A 39 9.56 18.14 28.13
N PRO A 40 8.96 16.95 28.07
CA PRO A 40 7.84 16.60 28.94
C PRO A 40 8.30 16.44 30.38
N VAL A 41 7.60 17.09 31.31
CA VAL A 41 7.83 16.98 32.75
C VAL A 41 6.54 16.53 33.43
N GLN A 42 6.56 15.28 33.91
CA GLN A 42 5.46 14.72 34.67
C GLN A 42 5.79 14.78 36.16
N ILE A 43 4.89 15.36 36.93
CA ILE A 43 5.03 15.51 38.38
C ILE A 43 3.86 14.83 39.05
N SER A 44 4.15 13.94 39.98
CA SER A 44 3.16 13.25 40.80
C SER A 44 3.22 13.78 42.24
N ASN A 45 2.08 13.80 42.93
CA ASN A 45 1.97 14.24 44.32
C ASN A 45 2.41 15.69 44.57
N ILE A 46 1.90 16.63 43.79
CA ILE A 46 2.14 18.07 44.01
C ILE A 46 1.56 18.48 45.37
N SER A 47 2.40 19.01 46.28
CA SER A 47 1.96 19.48 47.58
C SER A 47 1.11 20.73 47.45
N THR A 48 0.28 21.05 48.48
CA THR A 48 -0.55 22.27 48.54
C THR A 48 0.24 23.55 48.44
N GLY A 49 1.53 23.52 48.83
CA GLY A 49 2.47 24.66 48.73
C GLY A 49 3.28 24.68 47.41
N GLY A 50 3.05 23.75 46.52
CA GLY A 50 3.80 23.56 45.27
C GLY A 50 4.99 22.60 45.42
N SER A 51 5.49 22.14 44.30
CA SER A 51 6.67 21.26 44.21
C SER A 51 7.78 21.94 43.41
N ASP A 52 9.00 21.87 43.94
CA ASP A 52 10.20 22.40 43.27
C ASP A 52 10.75 21.32 42.32
N VAL A 53 10.91 21.68 41.07
CA VAL A 53 11.35 20.74 40.00
C VAL A 53 12.53 21.37 39.24
N VAL A 54 13.55 20.56 39.00
CA VAL A 54 14.61 20.88 38.05
C VAL A 54 14.25 20.36 36.69
N VAL A 55 14.05 21.23 35.73
CA VAL A 55 13.74 20.90 34.36
C VAL A 55 15.01 20.92 33.52
N ASN A 56 15.39 19.78 32.99
CA ASN A 56 16.48 19.69 32.02
C ASN A 56 15.90 19.92 30.63
N LEU A 57 16.32 20.99 30.00
CA LEU A 57 15.91 21.33 28.65
C LEU A 57 16.74 20.55 27.62
N PRO A 58 16.17 20.14 26.50
CA PRO A 58 16.89 19.39 25.47
C PRO A 58 18.03 20.26 24.90
N ALA A 59 19.15 19.61 24.60
CA ALA A 59 20.24 20.24 23.88
C ALA A 59 19.77 20.60 22.47
N THR A 60 19.88 21.87 22.10
CA THR A 60 19.49 22.34 20.77
C THR A 60 20.49 23.39 20.29
N ILE A 61 20.55 23.55 18.97
CA ILE A 61 21.30 24.65 18.35
C ILE A 61 20.35 25.84 18.27
N LEU A 62 20.72 26.94 18.95
CA LEU A 62 19.97 28.18 18.90
C LEU A 62 20.65 29.12 17.91
N ASP A 63 19.89 29.54 16.91
CA ASP A 63 20.29 30.63 16.01
C ASP A 63 19.60 31.92 16.54
N ALA A 64 20.36 32.79 17.19
CA ALA A 64 19.86 34.00 17.79
C ALA A 64 20.67 35.19 17.30
N SER A 65 19.97 36.20 16.82
CA SER A 65 20.54 37.46 16.35
C SER A 65 20.69 38.49 17.50
N ALA A 66 21.44 39.53 17.26
CA ALA A 66 21.55 40.62 18.22
C ALA A 66 20.18 41.26 18.49
N GLY A 67 19.77 41.28 19.77
CA GLY A 67 18.47 41.78 20.21
C GLY A 67 17.41 40.72 20.45
N ASP A 68 17.67 39.48 20.09
CA ASP A 68 16.78 38.35 20.40
C ASP A 68 16.88 37.98 21.90
N VAL A 69 15.77 37.50 22.45
CA VAL A 69 15.70 37.05 23.85
C VAL A 69 15.48 35.55 23.86
N ILE A 70 16.37 34.80 24.50
CA ILE A 70 16.19 33.40 24.76
C ILE A 70 15.31 33.22 25.99
N ALA A 71 14.22 32.48 25.85
CA ALA A 71 13.25 32.29 26.92
C ALA A 71 12.87 30.80 27.04
N VAL A 72 12.21 30.45 28.13
CA VAL A 72 11.60 29.15 28.32
C VAL A 72 10.13 29.24 28.00
N GLY A 73 9.71 28.47 26.98
CA GLY A 73 8.30 28.26 26.68
C GLY A 73 7.72 27.15 27.57
N ILE A 74 6.53 27.38 28.09
CA ILE A 74 5.78 26.39 28.88
C ILE A 74 4.43 26.18 28.25
N SER A 75 4.09 24.92 27.94
CA SER A 75 2.81 24.53 27.40
C SER A 75 2.18 23.41 28.22
N THR A 76 0.87 23.38 28.24
CA THR A 76 0.07 22.31 28.85
C THR A 76 -0.35 21.23 27.86
N THR A 77 -0.09 21.46 26.56
CA THR A 77 -0.45 20.57 25.46
C THR A 77 0.71 20.41 24.50
N ASP A 78 0.86 19.21 23.96
CA ASP A 78 1.75 18.92 22.83
C ASP A 78 1.07 17.88 21.93
N GLN A 79 1.21 18.03 20.61
CA GLN A 79 0.54 17.16 19.63
C GLN A 79 1.04 15.70 19.67
N GLY A 80 2.24 15.49 20.18
CA GLY A 80 2.86 14.15 20.30
C GLY A 80 2.50 13.40 21.57
N TYR A 81 1.78 14.02 22.52
CA TYR A 81 1.51 13.45 23.84
C TYR A 81 0.03 13.50 24.20
N ASP A 82 -0.42 12.48 24.93
CA ASP A 82 -1.79 12.41 25.45
C ASP A 82 -1.96 13.41 26.61
N THR A 83 -2.94 14.30 26.52
CA THR A 83 -3.20 15.36 27.48
C THR A 83 -4.49 15.11 28.27
N PRO A 84 -4.58 15.55 29.53
CA PRO A 84 -5.79 15.37 30.35
C PRO A 84 -7.01 16.07 29.71
N LYS A 85 -8.14 15.36 29.68
CA LYS A 85 -9.42 15.89 29.12
C LYS A 85 -10.17 16.86 30.05
N THR A 86 -9.66 17.10 31.25
CA THR A 86 -10.26 18.00 32.25
C THR A 86 -9.48 19.28 32.35
N SER A 87 -10.15 20.42 32.52
CA SER A 87 -9.51 21.72 32.73
C SER A 87 -8.70 21.71 34.02
N ARG A 88 -7.45 22.15 33.95
CA ARG A 88 -6.51 22.20 35.06
C ARG A 88 -5.85 23.58 35.08
N PHE A 89 -5.58 24.08 36.27
CA PHE A 89 -4.87 25.35 36.45
C PHE A 89 -3.50 25.06 37.02
N TYR A 90 -2.49 25.65 36.40
CA TYR A 90 -1.11 25.56 36.85
C TYR A 90 -0.55 26.98 37.09
N SER A 91 0.24 27.16 38.15
CA SER A 91 1.11 28.31 38.31
C SER A 91 2.55 27.81 38.32
N VAL A 92 3.37 28.41 37.48
CA VAL A 92 4.80 28.08 37.36
C VAL A 92 5.61 29.31 37.67
N SER A 93 6.43 29.25 38.73
CA SER A 93 7.31 30.33 39.16
C SER A 93 8.78 29.93 39.01
N PRO A 94 9.61 30.69 38.29
CA PRO A 94 11.03 30.38 38.19
C PRO A 94 11.70 30.60 39.56
N LEU A 95 12.53 29.66 39.98
CA LEU A 95 13.34 29.73 41.22
C LEU A 95 14.82 29.97 40.95
N SER A 96 15.25 29.80 39.71
CA SER A 96 16.63 30.10 39.30
C SER A 96 16.65 30.77 37.93
N ALA A 97 17.76 31.44 37.63
CA ALA A 97 18.04 31.83 36.26
C ALA A 97 18.27 30.61 35.38
N LEU A 98 17.97 30.74 34.08
CA LEU A 98 18.25 29.72 33.08
C LEU A 98 19.77 29.59 32.91
N THR A 99 20.31 28.42 33.14
CA THR A 99 21.75 28.15 32.98
C THR A 99 22.01 27.55 31.59
N PHE A 100 22.90 28.17 30.83
CA PHE A 100 23.36 27.70 29.55
C PHE A 100 24.79 27.17 29.63
N HIS A 101 25.06 26.06 29.01
CA HIS A 101 26.40 25.62 28.68
C HIS A 101 26.62 25.90 27.21
N THR A 102 27.18 27.04 26.88
CA THR A 102 27.53 27.37 25.50
C THR A 102 28.91 26.84 25.17
N SER A 103 29.03 26.10 24.10
CA SER A 103 30.29 25.89 23.40
C SER A 103 30.33 26.85 22.22
N ILE A 104 31.30 27.74 22.19
CA ILE A 104 31.56 28.55 21.00
C ILE A 104 32.07 27.60 19.94
N ALA A 105 31.30 27.38 18.88
CA ALA A 105 31.82 26.71 17.72
C ALA A 105 32.82 27.65 17.04
N THR A 106 34.12 27.44 17.29
CA THR A 106 35.14 28.04 16.45
C THR A 106 34.96 27.53 15.05
N ALA A 107 34.72 28.42 14.08
CA ALA A 107 34.72 28.07 12.69
C ALA A 107 36.03 27.33 12.39
N ALA A 108 35.94 26.03 12.11
CA ALA A 108 37.10 25.28 11.70
C ALA A 108 37.63 25.91 10.43
N GLN A 109 38.89 26.36 10.45
CA GLN A 109 39.55 26.83 9.23
C GLN A 109 39.45 25.76 8.19
N SER A 110 38.78 26.07 7.09
CA SER A 110 38.58 25.15 5.96
C SER A 110 39.93 24.89 5.29
N GLY A 111 40.64 23.87 5.74
CA GLY A 111 41.72 23.30 4.96
C GLY A 111 41.17 22.60 3.69
N ALA A 112 41.98 22.39 2.69
CA ALA A 112 41.59 21.75 1.42
C ALA A 112 40.83 20.42 1.60
N ALA A 113 40.94 19.77 2.75
CA ALA A 113 40.17 18.58 3.14
C ALA A 113 38.65 18.82 3.17
N ASN A 114 38.20 20.05 3.47
CA ASN A 114 36.77 20.37 3.55
C ASN A 114 36.10 20.53 2.16
N ILE A 115 36.90 20.65 1.10
CA ILE A 115 36.40 20.71 -0.29
C ILE A 115 36.28 19.29 -0.87
N LEU A 116 37.12 18.37 -0.42
CA LEU A 116 37.12 16.98 -0.91
C LEU A 116 35.88 16.19 -0.42
N TRP A 117 35.35 16.49 0.77
CA TRP A 117 34.15 15.84 1.32
C TRP A 117 32.88 16.08 0.49
N PRO A 118 32.49 17.32 0.16
CA PRO A 118 31.33 17.56 -0.70
C PRO A 118 31.52 16.99 -2.11
N LEU A 119 32.74 17.05 -2.66
CA LEU A 119 33.04 16.45 -3.96
C LEU A 119 32.88 14.91 -3.92
N GLY A 120 33.34 14.27 -2.84
CA GLY A 120 33.14 12.83 -2.62
C GLY A 120 31.66 12.47 -2.46
N ALA A 121 30.89 13.28 -1.76
CA ALA A 121 29.44 13.11 -1.62
C ALA A 121 28.71 13.27 -2.97
N VAL A 122 29.04 14.30 -3.74
CA VAL A 122 28.49 14.50 -5.10
C VAL A 122 28.89 13.35 -6.02
N ALA A 123 30.12 12.91 -5.98
CA ALA A 123 30.58 11.78 -6.79
C ALA A 123 29.85 10.48 -6.41
N SER A 124 29.64 10.20 -5.11
CA SER A 124 28.89 9.03 -4.64
C SER A 124 27.41 9.08 -5.03
N LEU A 125 26.77 10.26 -4.94
CA LEU A 125 25.41 10.49 -5.43
C LEU A 125 25.32 10.32 -6.94
N PHE A 126 26.30 10.81 -7.70
CA PHE A 126 26.37 10.60 -9.14
C PHE A 126 26.54 9.14 -9.51
N VAL A 127 27.43 8.41 -8.84
CA VAL A 127 27.61 6.96 -9.02
C VAL A 127 26.31 6.21 -8.66
N ALA A 128 25.68 6.57 -7.56
CA ALA A 128 24.39 6.00 -7.16
C ALA A 128 23.28 6.33 -8.20
N PHE A 129 23.26 7.55 -8.70
CA PHE A 129 22.32 7.96 -9.75
C PHE A 129 22.56 7.19 -11.05
N VAL A 130 23.81 7.07 -11.49
CA VAL A 130 24.19 6.30 -12.69
C VAL A 130 23.88 4.82 -12.49
N TYR A 131 24.17 4.26 -11.31
CA TYR A 131 23.85 2.88 -10.96
C TYR A 131 22.35 2.61 -10.98
N VAL A 132 21.54 3.49 -10.39
CA VAL A 132 20.05 3.43 -10.43
C VAL A 132 19.55 3.56 -11.87
N ARG A 133 20.15 4.45 -12.66
CA ARG A 133 19.75 4.68 -14.04
C ARG A 133 20.08 3.50 -14.97
N ILE A 134 21.22 2.85 -14.76
CA ILE A 134 21.64 1.64 -15.50
C ILE A 134 20.77 0.44 -15.10
N ARG A 135 20.39 0.35 -13.84
CA ARG A 135 19.53 -0.74 -13.32
C ARG A 135 18.03 -0.51 -13.47
N ARG A 136 17.62 0.63 -14.03
CA ARG A 136 16.20 0.82 -14.36
C ARG A 136 15.79 -0.25 -15.37
N PRO A 137 14.74 -1.03 -15.09
CA PRO A 137 14.22 -1.98 -16.05
C PRO A 137 13.83 -1.21 -17.32
N LYS A 138 14.21 -1.73 -18.48
CA LYS A 138 13.82 -1.15 -19.77
C LYS A 138 12.30 -1.27 -19.88
N ILE A 139 11.61 -0.15 -19.87
CA ILE A 139 10.17 -0.11 -20.09
C ILE A 139 9.95 -0.36 -21.59
N ALA A 140 9.12 -1.33 -21.92
CA ALA A 140 8.75 -1.63 -23.29
C ALA A 140 8.00 -0.45 -23.94
N PRO A 141 8.13 -0.23 -25.25
CA PRO A 141 7.36 0.79 -25.96
C PRO A 141 5.86 0.48 -25.92
N SER A 142 5.01 1.49 -26.09
CA SER A 142 3.56 1.30 -26.18
C SER A 142 3.16 0.65 -27.51
N HIS A 143 2.12 -0.17 -27.48
CA HIS A 143 1.48 -0.76 -28.67
C HIS A 143 0.26 0.10 -29.06
N GLU A 144 0.44 1.09 -29.94
CA GLU A 144 -0.61 2.06 -30.25
C GLU A 144 -1.84 1.46 -30.98
N ASN A 145 -1.70 0.29 -31.60
CA ASN A 145 -2.76 -0.37 -32.38
C ASN A 145 -3.26 -1.68 -31.77
N SER A 146 -3.07 -1.89 -30.47
CA SER A 146 -3.55 -3.11 -29.82
C SER A 146 -5.08 -3.16 -29.77
N VAL A 147 -5.63 -4.29 -30.18
CA VAL A 147 -7.06 -4.61 -30.07
C VAL A 147 -7.38 -5.25 -28.71
N ALA A 148 -6.40 -5.95 -28.13
CA ALA A 148 -6.56 -6.58 -26.83
C ALA A 148 -6.55 -5.56 -25.69
N LEU A 149 -7.33 -5.81 -24.64
CA LEU A 149 -7.29 -5.01 -23.43
C LEU A 149 -6.01 -5.28 -22.65
N VAL A 150 -5.65 -6.54 -22.47
CA VAL A 150 -4.41 -6.99 -21.83
C VAL A 150 -3.61 -7.85 -22.77
N GLU A 151 -2.34 -7.54 -22.96
CA GLU A 151 -1.38 -8.37 -23.68
C GLU A 151 -0.27 -8.77 -22.73
N VAL A 152 0.03 -10.06 -22.69
CA VAL A 152 1.13 -10.62 -21.91
C VAL A 152 2.06 -11.31 -22.88
N GLU A 153 3.31 -10.85 -22.97
CA GLU A 153 4.30 -11.30 -23.93
C GLU A 153 5.54 -11.87 -23.26
N ASN A 154 5.79 -13.15 -23.48
CA ASN A 154 7.00 -13.87 -23.03
C ASN A 154 7.33 -13.60 -21.55
N LEU A 155 6.30 -13.47 -20.72
CA LEU A 155 6.42 -13.06 -19.34
C LEU A 155 7.15 -14.10 -18.51
N GLY A 156 8.20 -13.67 -17.80
CA GLY A 156 8.96 -14.53 -16.91
C GLY A 156 9.35 -13.85 -15.62
N LYS A 157 9.41 -14.66 -14.54
CA LYS A 157 9.85 -14.21 -13.23
C LYS A 157 10.78 -15.22 -12.58
N ILE A 158 12.00 -14.75 -12.30
CA ILE A 158 12.98 -15.46 -11.47
C ILE A 158 13.21 -14.61 -10.23
N TYR A 159 13.07 -15.19 -9.05
CA TYR A 159 13.34 -14.54 -7.77
C TYR A 159 14.83 -14.56 -7.44
N LYS A 160 15.25 -13.81 -6.43
CA LYS A 160 16.69 -13.66 -6.04
C LYS A 160 17.34 -14.97 -5.57
N ASP A 161 16.55 -15.90 -5.06
CA ASP A 161 16.95 -17.25 -4.65
C ASP A 161 17.12 -18.22 -5.82
N GLY A 162 16.92 -17.74 -7.07
CA GLY A 162 16.99 -18.56 -8.27
C GLY A 162 15.68 -19.28 -8.63
N HIS A 163 14.64 -19.20 -7.79
CA HIS A 163 13.35 -19.83 -8.08
C HIS A 163 12.66 -19.16 -9.27
N GLN A 164 12.41 -19.93 -10.33
CA GLN A 164 11.65 -19.51 -11.50
C GLN A 164 10.15 -19.75 -11.29
N ALA A 165 9.42 -18.70 -10.94
CA ALA A 165 7.99 -18.78 -10.64
C ALA A 165 7.10 -18.71 -11.90
N VAL A 166 7.57 -18.02 -12.96
CA VAL A 166 6.88 -17.90 -14.25
C VAL A 166 7.92 -18.01 -15.37
N ALA A 167 7.60 -18.79 -16.41
CA ALA A 167 8.47 -19.03 -17.56
C ALA A 167 7.70 -18.87 -18.87
N ASN A 168 8.05 -17.84 -19.65
CA ASN A 168 7.56 -17.61 -21.01
C ASN A 168 6.02 -17.65 -21.18
N LEU A 169 5.31 -16.96 -20.28
CA LEU A 169 3.85 -16.87 -20.31
C LEU A 169 3.41 -15.82 -21.34
N SER A 170 2.58 -16.21 -22.33
CA SER A 170 2.02 -15.30 -23.33
C SER A 170 0.55 -15.60 -23.55
N PHE A 171 -0.31 -14.58 -23.42
CA PHE A 171 -1.74 -14.64 -23.70
C PHE A 171 -2.30 -13.22 -23.87
N GLU A 172 -3.51 -13.16 -24.44
CA GLU A 172 -4.24 -11.90 -24.66
C GLU A 172 -5.62 -11.96 -24.03
N VAL A 173 -6.10 -10.84 -23.50
CA VAL A 173 -7.45 -10.71 -22.94
C VAL A 173 -8.19 -9.61 -23.67
N GLN A 174 -9.35 -9.96 -24.24
CA GLN A 174 -10.21 -9.02 -24.94
C GLN A 174 -11.18 -8.32 -23.97
N ARG A 175 -11.73 -7.20 -24.40
CA ARG A 175 -12.72 -6.46 -23.59
C ARG A 175 -13.97 -7.32 -23.35
N GLY A 176 -14.53 -7.23 -22.15
CA GLY A 176 -15.76 -7.93 -21.77
C GLY A 176 -15.56 -9.41 -21.41
N GLN A 177 -14.34 -9.95 -21.49
CA GLN A 177 -14.07 -11.32 -21.10
C GLN A 177 -13.97 -11.49 -19.58
N VAL A 178 -14.37 -12.66 -19.11
CA VAL A 178 -14.05 -13.18 -17.77
C VAL A 178 -13.03 -14.28 -17.96
N VAL A 179 -11.79 -14.03 -17.59
CA VAL A 179 -10.66 -14.95 -17.81
C VAL A 179 -10.25 -15.58 -16.49
N GLY A 180 -10.20 -16.90 -16.44
CA GLY A 180 -9.72 -17.66 -15.29
C GLY A 180 -8.25 -18.06 -15.43
N LEU A 181 -7.40 -17.67 -14.50
CA LEU A 181 -6.03 -18.15 -14.38
C LEU A 181 -6.02 -19.37 -13.47
N LEU A 182 -5.88 -20.55 -14.04
CA LEU A 182 -6.07 -21.83 -13.37
C LEU A 182 -4.77 -22.63 -13.28
N GLY A 183 -4.59 -23.35 -12.19
CA GLY A 183 -3.44 -24.23 -11.95
C GLY A 183 -3.30 -24.60 -10.48
N PRO A 184 -2.51 -25.62 -10.14
CA PRO A 184 -2.28 -26.02 -8.76
C PRO A 184 -1.55 -24.93 -7.97
N ASN A 185 -1.46 -25.14 -6.66
CA ASN A 185 -0.63 -24.30 -5.82
C ASN A 185 0.85 -24.38 -6.26
N GLY A 186 1.51 -23.23 -6.34
CA GLY A 186 2.87 -23.16 -6.89
C GLY A 186 2.96 -23.09 -8.42
N ALA A 187 1.84 -23.11 -9.16
CA ALA A 187 1.84 -22.97 -10.63
C ALA A 187 2.29 -21.58 -11.14
N GLY A 188 2.48 -20.59 -10.26
CA GLY A 188 2.90 -19.25 -10.63
C GLY A 188 1.77 -18.23 -10.80
N LYS A 189 0.50 -18.60 -10.55
CA LYS A 189 -0.69 -17.75 -10.75
C LYS A 189 -0.58 -16.39 -10.03
N THR A 190 -0.38 -16.40 -8.72
CA THR A 190 -0.25 -15.17 -7.91
C THR A 190 0.94 -14.33 -8.37
N THR A 191 2.06 -14.94 -8.78
CA THR A 191 3.21 -14.22 -9.33
C THR A 191 2.86 -13.55 -10.67
N ALA A 192 2.16 -14.25 -11.57
CA ALA A 192 1.69 -13.69 -12.83
C ALA A 192 0.71 -12.53 -12.59
N LEU A 193 -0.27 -12.70 -11.70
CA LEU A 193 -1.20 -11.62 -11.35
C LEU A 193 -0.50 -10.42 -10.72
N ARG A 194 0.47 -10.62 -9.82
CA ARG A 194 1.26 -9.51 -9.24
C ARG A 194 2.03 -8.72 -10.30
N MET A 195 2.49 -9.36 -11.37
CA MET A 195 3.10 -8.66 -12.50
C MET A 195 2.06 -7.91 -13.33
N VAL A 196 0.89 -8.50 -13.62
CA VAL A 196 -0.23 -7.85 -14.32
C VAL A 196 -0.75 -6.64 -13.54
N MET A 197 -0.77 -6.71 -12.22
CA MET A 197 -1.17 -5.59 -11.35
C MET A 197 -0.07 -4.54 -11.16
N GLY A 198 1.10 -4.72 -11.77
CA GLY A 198 2.23 -3.80 -11.61
C GLY A 198 2.79 -3.74 -10.20
N LEU A 199 2.68 -4.80 -9.41
CA LEU A 199 3.23 -4.85 -8.05
C LEU A 199 4.68 -5.29 -8.02
N ILE A 200 5.09 -6.09 -9.00
CA ILE A 200 6.46 -6.55 -9.17
C ILE A 200 6.89 -6.43 -10.62
N PHE A 201 8.16 -6.18 -10.84
CA PHE A 201 8.74 -6.20 -12.19
C PHE A 201 8.90 -7.63 -12.69
N PRO A 202 8.58 -7.92 -13.96
CA PRO A 202 9.01 -9.15 -14.61
C PRO A 202 10.54 -9.20 -14.71
N THR A 203 11.11 -10.40 -14.80
CA THR A 203 12.52 -10.60 -15.12
C THR A 203 12.75 -10.54 -16.63
N GLN A 204 11.74 -10.99 -17.39
CA GLN A 204 11.70 -10.91 -18.86
C GLN A 204 10.26 -10.74 -19.34
N GLY A 205 10.10 -10.32 -20.60
CA GLY A 205 8.80 -10.09 -21.21
C GLY A 205 8.16 -8.78 -20.81
N SER A 206 6.95 -8.57 -21.30
CA SER A 206 6.21 -7.32 -21.13
C SER A 206 4.73 -7.57 -20.93
N ILE A 207 4.05 -6.61 -20.30
CA ILE A 207 2.61 -6.62 -20.12
C ILE A 207 2.08 -5.26 -20.54
N TYR A 208 0.95 -5.26 -21.25
CA TYR A 208 0.30 -4.03 -21.69
C TYR A 208 -1.17 -4.02 -21.25
N LEU A 209 -1.65 -2.84 -20.92
CA LEU A 209 -3.07 -2.54 -20.70
C LEU A 209 -3.48 -1.42 -21.66
N ASN A 210 -4.43 -1.69 -22.55
CA ASN A 210 -4.77 -0.78 -23.66
C ASN A 210 -3.52 -0.33 -24.45
N GLY A 211 -2.62 -1.24 -24.78
CA GLY A 211 -1.37 -0.98 -25.47
C GLY A 211 -0.32 -0.19 -24.67
N LYS A 212 -0.61 0.19 -23.42
CA LYS A 212 0.34 0.89 -22.54
C LYS A 212 1.05 -0.08 -21.62
N PRO A 213 2.39 0.00 -21.48
CA PRO A 213 3.14 -0.94 -20.68
C PRO A 213 2.81 -0.85 -19.19
N ILE A 214 2.64 -2.01 -18.54
CA ILE A 214 2.43 -2.15 -17.09
C ILE A 214 3.78 -2.41 -16.41
N TYR A 215 4.04 -1.64 -15.38
CA TYR A 215 5.16 -1.79 -14.46
C TYR A 215 4.81 -1.07 -13.14
N PRO A 216 5.52 -1.31 -12.02
CA PRO A 216 5.29 -0.60 -10.77
C PRO A 216 5.35 0.92 -10.94
N GLY A 217 4.22 1.59 -10.67
CA GLY A 217 4.06 3.04 -10.86
C GLY A 217 3.63 3.47 -12.27
N SER A 218 3.29 2.53 -13.17
CA SER A 218 2.78 2.87 -14.51
C SER A 218 1.44 3.63 -14.43
N PRO A 219 1.27 4.73 -15.20
CA PRO A 219 -0.02 5.41 -15.32
C PRO A 219 -1.16 4.54 -15.82
N ALA A 220 -0.87 3.46 -16.58
CA ALA A 220 -1.87 2.51 -17.04
C ALA A 220 -2.65 1.84 -15.89
N LEU A 221 -2.04 1.72 -14.71
CA LEU A 221 -2.66 1.13 -13.53
C LEU A 221 -3.87 1.93 -12.98
N SER A 222 -4.06 3.18 -13.42
CA SER A 222 -5.25 3.96 -13.05
C SER A 222 -6.56 3.32 -13.54
N ASN A 223 -6.51 2.53 -14.62
CA ASN A 223 -7.67 1.82 -15.19
C ASN A 223 -7.76 0.35 -14.73
N LEU A 224 -7.02 -0.01 -13.70
CA LEU A 224 -7.00 -1.35 -13.12
C LEU A 224 -7.54 -1.33 -11.69
N GLY A 225 -8.52 -2.16 -11.41
CA GLY A 225 -8.95 -2.50 -10.05
C GLY A 225 -8.37 -3.84 -9.64
N SER A 226 -7.90 -3.97 -8.41
CA SER A 226 -7.27 -5.20 -7.96
C SER A 226 -7.67 -5.60 -6.55
N PHE A 227 -7.71 -6.92 -6.34
CA PHE A 227 -7.87 -7.56 -5.04
C PHE A 227 -6.89 -8.74 -4.94
N ILE A 228 -6.04 -8.76 -3.89
CA ILE A 228 -5.00 -9.80 -3.71
C ILE A 228 -5.19 -10.21 -2.28
N GLU A 229 -5.37 -10.38 -1.40
CA GLU A 229 -5.50 -10.80 -0.01
C GLU A 229 -6.60 -10.00 0.71
N GLY A 230 -7.05 -10.51 1.81
CA GLY A 230 -8.16 -9.92 2.56
C GLY A 230 -7.94 -8.42 2.85
N PRO A 231 -8.97 -7.59 2.60
CA PRO A 231 -8.85 -6.15 2.74
C PRO A 231 -8.72 -5.73 4.20
N GLY A 232 -7.83 -4.77 4.45
CA GLY A 232 -7.64 -4.14 5.73
C GLY A 232 -8.74 -3.10 6.02
N PHE A 233 -10.00 -3.54 6.16
CA PHE A 233 -11.07 -2.63 6.53
C PHE A 233 -10.98 -2.18 7.98
N LEU A 234 -11.41 -0.96 8.25
CA LEU A 234 -11.60 -0.41 9.57
C LEU A 234 -12.90 -0.97 10.16
N PRO A 235 -12.86 -1.89 11.14
CA PRO A 235 -14.04 -2.66 11.56
C PRO A 235 -15.08 -1.82 12.30
N HIS A 236 -14.69 -0.68 12.85
CA HIS A 236 -15.57 0.25 13.56
C HIS A 236 -16.33 1.21 12.62
N LEU A 237 -15.95 1.29 11.37
CA LEU A 237 -16.61 2.07 10.33
C LEU A 237 -17.61 1.19 9.55
N SER A 238 -18.57 1.84 8.89
CA SER A 238 -19.48 1.21 7.93
C SER A 238 -18.74 0.81 6.65
N GLY A 239 -19.38 -0.04 5.82
CA GLY A 239 -18.86 -0.35 4.49
C GLY A 239 -18.71 0.90 3.64
N ARG A 240 -19.71 1.79 3.67
CA ARG A 240 -19.72 3.07 2.93
C ARG A 240 -18.56 3.97 3.32
N GLU A 241 -18.30 4.13 4.62
CA GLU A 241 -17.18 4.93 5.12
C GLU A 241 -15.84 4.34 4.72
N ASN A 242 -15.68 3.00 4.77
CA ASN A 242 -14.48 2.34 4.29
C ASN A 242 -14.23 2.58 2.80
N LEU A 243 -15.25 2.43 1.93
CA LEU A 243 -15.13 2.69 0.50
C LEU A 243 -14.81 4.16 0.21
N TRP A 244 -15.43 5.08 0.95
CA TRP A 244 -15.16 6.51 0.82
C TRP A 244 -13.71 6.88 1.22
N LEU A 245 -13.21 6.34 2.35
CA LEU A 245 -11.83 6.55 2.78
C LEU A 245 -10.84 6.02 1.75
N TYR A 246 -11.09 4.81 1.24
CA TYR A 246 -10.24 4.23 0.19
C TYR A 246 -10.21 5.12 -1.05
N TRP A 247 -11.38 5.54 -1.57
CA TRP A 247 -11.45 6.39 -2.75
C TRP A 247 -10.64 7.68 -2.58
N ARG A 248 -10.76 8.32 -1.43
CA ARG A 248 -9.97 9.51 -1.14
C ARG A 248 -8.47 9.26 -1.01
N SER A 249 -8.08 8.10 -0.49
CA SER A 249 -6.67 7.77 -0.28
C SER A 249 -5.91 7.48 -1.57
N ILE A 250 -6.59 6.96 -2.59
CA ILE A 250 -5.94 6.64 -3.88
C ILE A 250 -5.75 7.85 -4.79
N GLY A 251 -6.28 9.02 -4.42
CA GLY A 251 -6.08 10.28 -5.16
C GLY A 251 -6.58 10.24 -6.61
N ARG A 252 -7.56 9.39 -6.92
CA ARG A 252 -8.13 9.33 -8.27
C ARG A 252 -9.07 10.51 -8.50
N ASP A 253 -8.90 11.15 -9.64
CA ASP A 253 -9.86 12.12 -10.17
C ASP A 253 -11.03 11.37 -10.81
N GLY A 254 -12.23 11.99 -10.77
CA GLY A 254 -13.41 11.45 -11.40
C GLY A 254 -14.48 10.92 -10.44
N GLU A 255 -15.49 10.31 -11.02
CA GLU A 255 -16.63 9.81 -10.28
C GLU A 255 -16.35 8.46 -9.64
N GLN A 256 -16.76 8.29 -8.38
CA GLN A 256 -16.61 7.05 -7.63
C GLN A 256 -17.46 5.89 -8.17
N HIS A 257 -18.58 6.18 -8.84
CA HIS A 257 -19.58 5.22 -9.31
C HIS A 257 -20.13 4.30 -8.21
N LEU A 258 -20.24 4.81 -6.98
CA LEU A 258 -20.57 4.01 -5.80
C LEU A 258 -21.90 3.27 -5.94
N GLU A 259 -22.96 3.96 -6.41
CA GLU A 259 -24.29 3.37 -6.55
C GLU A 259 -24.31 2.19 -7.54
N GLN A 260 -23.60 2.32 -8.66
CA GLN A 260 -23.46 1.26 -9.64
C GLN A 260 -22.68 0.06 -9.06
N VAL A 261 -21.59 0.31 -8.34
CA VAL A 261 -20.79 -0.73 -7.68
C VAL A 261 -21.62 -1.44 -6.61
N VAL A 262 -22.40 -0.71 -5.81
CA VAL A 262 -23.29 -1.28 -4.79
C VAL A 262 -24.38 -2.16 -5.41
N ALA A 263 -24.95 -1.73 -6.52
CA ALA A 263 -25.94 -2.53 -7.26
C ALA A 263 -25.34 -3.84 -7.79
N ILE A 264 -24.14 -3.79 -8.38
CA ILE A 264 -23.42 -4.98 -8.89
C ILE A 264 -23.08 -5.95 -7.76
N THR A 265 -22.55 -5.45 -6.65
CA THR A 265 -22.06 -6.28 -5.53
C THR A 265 -23.17 -6.73 -4.58
N LYS A 266 -24.40 -6.24 -4.78
CA LYS A 266 -25.59 -6.54 -3.95
C LYS A 266 -25.35 -6.33 -2.45
N LEU A 267 -24.58 -5.32 -2.09
CA LEU A 267 -24.36 -4.96 -0.69
C LEU A 267 -25.57 -4.31 -0.05
N GLY A 268 -26.37 -3.55 -0.82
CA GLY A 268 -27.61 -2.95 -0.38
C GLY A 268 -27.47 -2.19 0.93
N THR A 269 -28.45 -2.38 1.83
CA THR A 269 -28.47 -1.75 3.17
C THR A 269 -27.36 -2.23 4.11
N ALA A 270 -26.68 -3.33 3.77
CA ALA A 270 -25.53 -3.80 4.54
C ALA A 270 -24.38 -2.79 4.50
N LEU A 271 -24.29 -1.98 3.44
CA LEU A 271 -23.25 -0.97 3.27
C LEU A 271 -23.20 0.05 4.42
N ASP A 272 -24.33 0.32 5.05
CA ASP A 272 -24.43 1.28 6.15
C ASP A 272 -24.19 0.67 7.54
N LYS A 273 -24.02 -0.66 7.62
CA LYS A 273 -23.65 -1.37 8.85
C LYS A 273 -22.14 -1.37 9.06
N LYS A 274 -21.70 -1.44 10.33
CA LYS A 274 -20.27 -1.52 10.69
C LYS A 274 -19.66 -2.83 10.18
N VAL A 275 -18.46 -2.75 9.59
CA VAL A 275 -17.78 -3.91 8.98
C VAL A 275 -17.50 -5.03 9.98
N ARG A 276 -17.34 -4.72 11.27
CA ARG A 276 -17.20 -5.75 12.32
C ARG A 276 -18.40 -6.73 12.40
N THR A 277 -19.57 -6.33 11.90
CA THR A 277 -20.78 -7.17 11.90
C THR A 277 -20.96 -7.97 10.61
N TYR A 278 -20.04 -7.81 9.63
CA TYR A 278 -20.15 -8.50 8.35
C TYR A 278 -19.75 -9.97 8.47
N SER A 279 -20.48 -10.84 7.74
CA SER A 279 -20.01 -12.18 7.44
C SER A 279 -18.77 -12.16 6.56
N GLN A 280 -18.10 -13.29 6.42
CA GLN A 280 -16.93 -13.40 5.53
C GLN A 280 -17.32 -13.04 4.08
N GLY A 281 -18.43 -13.57 3.55
CA GLY A 281 -18.91 -13.25 2.21
C GLY A 281 -19.26 -11.77 2.03
N MET A 282 -19.82 -11.12 3.06
CA MET A 282 -20.06 -9.67 3.00
C MET A 282 -18.75 -8.87 2.95
N ARG A 283 -17.75 -9.26 3.74
CA ARG A 283 -16.42 -8.63 3.70
C ARG A 283 -15.76 -8.82 2.33
N GLN A 284 -15.88 -10.01 1.75
CA GLN A 284 -15.35 -10.30 0.42
C GLN A 284 -16.04 -9.47 -0.66
N ARG A 285 -17.38 -9.35 -0.62
CA ARG A 285 -18.13 -8.48 -1.55
C ARG A 285 -17.77 -7.01 -1.38
N LEU A 286 -17.53 -6.53 -0.15
CA LEU A 286 -17.06 -5.16 0.09
C LEU A 286 -15.66 -4.94 -0.50
N ALA A 287 -14.77 -5.92 -0.42
CA ALA A 287 -13.43 -5.87 -0.99
C ALA A 287 -13.46 -5.78 -2.52
N ILE A 288 -14.32 -6.57 -3.13
CA ILE A 288 -14.53 -6.52 -4.58
C ILE A 288 -15.21 -5.19 -4.97
N ALA A 289 -16.17 -4.70 -4.17
CA ALA A 289 -16.73 -3.36 -4.37
C ALA A 289 -15.64 -2.28 -4.34
N GLN A 290 -14.71 -2.35 -3.40
CA GLN A 290 -13.58 -1.44 -3.31
C GLN A 290 -12.72 -1.46 -4.58
N SER A 291 -12.42 -2.65 -5.12
CA SER A 291 -11.64 -2.78 -6.36
C SER A 291 -12.40 -2.34 -7.61
N MET A 292 -13.74 -2.29 -7.57
CA MET A 292 -14.59 -1.81 -8.65
C MET A 292 -14.81 -0.27 -8.65
N LEU A 293 -14.39 0.45 -7.59
CA LEU A 293 -14.59 1.89 -7.51
C LEU A 293 -13.94 2.62 -8.69
N GLY A 294 -14.69 3.56 -9.28
CA GLY A 294 -14.31 4.23 -10.53
C GLY A 294 -14.57 3.38 -11.77
N MET A 295 -15.13 2.20 -11.62
CA MET A 295 -15.47 1.28 -12.72
C MET A 295 -14.29 1.03 -13.69
N PRO A 296 -13.15 0.51 -13.22
CA PRO A 296 -11.96 0.30 -14.06
C PRO A 296 -12.23 -0.67 -15.23
N ASP A 297 -11.50 -0.51 -16.34
CA ASP A 297 -11.64 -1.36 -17.52
C ASP A 297 -11.25 -2.81 -17.25
N LEU A 298 -10.27 -3.02 -16.35
CA LEU A 298 -9.76 -4.32 -15.94
C LEU A 298 -9.89 -4.50 -14.43
N LEU A 299 -10.50 -5.61 -14.02
CA LEU A 299 -10.56 -6.08 -12.64
C LEU A 299 -9.73 -7.34 -12.49
N VAL A 300 -8.75 -7.35 -11.59
CA VAL A 300 -7.87 -8.49 -11.33
C VAL A 300 -8.05 -8.96 -9.89
N LEU A 301 -8.46 -10.22 -9.71
CA LEU A 301 -8.80 -10.78 -8.41
C LEU A 301 -8.01 -12.08 -8.16
N ASP A 302 -7.25 -12.13 -7.08
CA ASP A 302 -6.52 -13.33 -6.69
C ASP A 302 -7.36 -14.14 -5.67
N GLU A 303 -7.78 -15.35 -6.06
CA GLU A 303 -8.58 -16.27 -5.25
C GLU A 303 -9.83 -15.63 -4.58
N PRO A 304 -10.72 -14.95 -5.35
CA PRO A 304 -11.80 -14.14 -4.76
C PRO A 304 -12.87 -14.95 -4.02
N THR A 305 -12.91 -16.26 -4.21
CA THR A 305 -13.89 -17.20 -3.62
C THR A 305 -13.33 -18.01 -2.47
N ASN A 306 -12.05 -17.82 -2.14
CA ASN A 306 -11.38 -18.59 -1.09
C ASN A 306 -12.07 -18.43 0.28
N GLY A 307 -12.41 -19.56 0.90
CA GLY A 307 -13.05 -19.60 2.21
C GLY A 307 -14.54 -19.19 2.23
N LEU A 308 -15.19 -19.12 1.07
CA LEU A 308 -16.63 -18.92 0.93
C LEU A 308 -17.37 -20.27 0.87
N ASP A 309 -18.60 -20.29 1.38
CA ASP A 309 -19.49 -21.42 1.21
C ASP A 309 -20.07 -21.46 -0.24
N PRO A 310 -20.67 -22.59 -0.68
CA PRO A 310 -21.18 -22.75 -2.04
C PRO A 310 -22.21 -21.70 -2.46
N GLN A 311 -23.05 -21.23 -1.54
CA GLN A 311 -24.03 -20.18 -1.82
C GLN A 311 -23.33 -18.85 -2.08
N GLN A 312 -22.35 -18.49 -1.25
CA GLN A 312 -21.56 -17.27 -1.38
C GLN A 312 -20.73 -17.28 -2.66
N ILE A 313 -20.19 -18.44 -3.07
CA ILE A 313 -19.49 -18.62 -4.33
C ILE A 313 -20.43 -18.34 -5.52
N ALA A 314 -21.67 -18.87 -5.48
CA ALA A 314 -22.66 -18.60 -6.52
C ALA A 314 -23.05 -17.11 -6.61
N GLU A 315 -23.18 -16.45 -5.46
CA GLU A 315 -23.43 -14.99 -5.41
C GLU A 315 -22.23 -14.22 -5.99
N MET A 316 -21.00 -14.60 -5.65
CA MET A 316 -19.78 -13.98 -6.15
C MET A 316 -19.66 -14.12 -7.66
N ARG A 317 -19.95 -15.30 -8.19
CA ARG A 317 -20.01 -15.55 -9.65
C ARG A 317 -20.95 -14.56 -10.34
N GLN A 318 -22.13 -14.34 -9.76
CA GLN A 318 -23.09 -13.40 -10.33
C GLN A 318 -22.56 -11.95 -10.30
N VAL A 319 -21.85 -11.57 -9.24
CA VAL A 319 -21.20 -10.26 -9.15
C VAL A 319 -20.20 -10.06 -10.29
N LEU A 320 -19.33 -11.04 -10.54
CA LEU A 320 -18.32 -10.96 -11.59
C LEU A 320 -18.95 -10.93 -13.00
N LYS A 321 -19.97 -11.76 -13.25
CA LYS A 321 -20.71 -11.75 -14.51
C LYS A 321 -21.44 -10.43 -14.74
N ASN A 322 -22.07 -9.87 -13.72
CA ASN A 322 -22.72 -8.55 -13.80
C ASN A 322 -21.71 -7.44 -14.10
N TYR A 323 -20.50 -7.53 -13.54
CA TYR A 323 -19.46 -6.55 -13.87
C TYR A 323 -19.01 -6.67 -15.32
N ALA A 324 -18.76 -7.88 -15.79
CA ALA A 324 -18.38 -8.13 -17.18
C ALA A 324 -19.47 -7.71 -18.18
N SER A 325 -20.76 -7.89 -17.84
CA SER A 325 -21.88 -7.47 -18.69
C SER A 325 -21.96 -5.95 -18.93
N THR A 326 -21.26 -5.15 -18.13
CA THR A 326 -21.09 -3.70 -18.38
C THR A 326 -20.02 -3.39 -19.44
N GLY A 327 -19.46 -4.40 -20.14
CA GLY A 327 -18.39 -4.27 -21.13
C GLY A 327 -16.99 -4.23 -20.53
N ARG A 328 -16.84 -4.48 -19.23
CA ARG A 328 -15.57 -4.51 -18.51
C ARG A 328 -15.00 -5.92 -18.43
N THR A 329 -13.71 -6.01 -18.21
CA THR A 329 -12.97 -7.27 -18.24
C THR A 329 -12.59 -7.71 -16.83
N VAL A 330 -12.65 -9.01 -16.58
CA VAL A 330 -12.29 -9.59 -15.28
C VAL A 330 -11.25 -10.68 -15.49
N VAL A 331 -10.19 -10.64 -14.70
CA VAL A 331 -9.19 -11.73 -14.59
C VAL A 331 -9.21 -12.24 -13.17
N ILE A 332 -9.47 -13.53 -12.98
CA ILE A 332 -9.48 -14.16 -11.65
C ILE A 332 -8.49 -15.32 -11.62
N SER A 333 -7.83 -15.53 -10.49
CA SER A 333 -7.18 -16.79 -10.20
C SER A 333 -8.09 -17.69 -9.39
N SER A 334 -7.98 -18.99 -9.61
CA SER A 334 -8.54 -20.00 -8.73
C SER A 334 -7.75 -21.31 -8.87
N HIS A 335 -7.79 -22.13 -7.83
CA HIS A 335 -7.35 -23.52 -7.88
C HIS A 335 -8.53 -24.49 -8.03
N LEU A 336 -9.77 -24.00 -8.03
CA LEU A 336 -11.00 -24.77 -8.13
C LEU A 336 -11.51 -24.76 -9.57
N LEU A 337 -11.29 -25.86 -10.28
CA LEU A 337 -11.62 -26.01 -11.69
C LEU A 337 -13.11 -25.81 -11.98
N ALA A 338 -13.98 -26.38 -11.15
CA ALA A 338 -15.43 -26.25 -11.29
C ALA A 338 -15.93 -24.81 -11.20
N GLU A 339 -15.29 -23.96 -10.40
CA GLU A 339 -15.63 -22.54 -10.30
C GLU A 339 -15.27 -21.79 -11.58
N ILE A 340 -14.05 -22.00 -12.09
CA ILE A 340 -13.57 -21.38 -13.32
C ILE A 340 -14.47 -21.79 -14.50
N GLN A 341 -14.79 -23.07 -14.62
CA GLN A 341 -15.67 -23.57 -15.69
C GLN A 341 -17.05 -22.91 -15.69
N GLN A 342 -17.61 -22.60 -14.52
CA GLN A 342 -18.94 -21.99 -14.39
C GLN A 342 -18.92 -20.44 -14.44
N THR A 343 -17.76 -19.82 -14.21
CA THR A 343 -17.64 -18.37 -14.05
C THR A 343 -17.03 -17.71 -15.29
N CYS A 344 -16.02 -18.33 -15.89
CA CYS A 344 -15.17 -17.71 -16.89
C CYS A 344 -15.59 -18.07 -18.31
N SER A 345 -15.47 -17.12 -19.23
CA SER A 345 -15.61 -17.33 -20.67
C SER A 345 -14.33 -17.87 -21.32
N HIS A 346 -13.18 -17.56 -20.73
CA HIS A 346 -11.86 -17.99 -21.20
C HIS A 346 -11.03 -18.50 -20.03
N VAL A 347 -10.05 -19.35 -20.32
CA VAL A 347 -9.16 -19.89 -19.31
C VAL A 347 -7.70 -19.87 -19.78
N VAL A 348 -6.81 -19.56 -18.86
CA VAL A 348 -5.35 -19.69 -18.95
C VAL A 348 -4.95 -20.82 -18.02
N LEU A 349 -4.54 -21.95 -18.55
CA LEU A 349 -4.08 -23.10 -17.76
C LEU A 349 -2.57 -23.00 -17.53
N MET A 350 -2.18 -23.03 -16.28
CA MET A 350 -0.76 -22.93 -15.85
C MET A 350 -0.31 -24.15 -15.08
N HIS A 351 0.88 -24.61 -15.36
CA HIS A 351 1.58 -25.65 -14.58
C HIS A 351 3.07 -25.31 -14.47
N ARG A 352 3.65 -25.39 -13.27
CA ARG A 352 5.09 -25.13 -13.00
C ARG A 352 5.62 -23.85 -13.65
N GLY A 353 4.83 -22.77 -13.59
CA GLY A 353 5.21 -21.47 -14.15
C GLY A 353 5.01 -21.33 -15.66
N GLN A 354 4.52 -22.33 -16.36
CA GLN A 354 4.36 -22.35 -17.81
C GLN A 354 2.88 -22.30 -18.22
N LEU A 355 2.63 -21.77 -19.41
CA LEU A 355 1.33 -21.84 -20.06
C LEU A 355 1.15 -23.24 -20.67
N ILE A 356 0.10 -23.93 -20.26
CA ILE A 356 -0.28 -25.23 -20.82
C ILE A 356 -1.30 -25.06 -21.96
N SER A 357 -2.31 -24.25 -21.72
CA SER A 357 -3.33 -23.94 -22.72
C SER A 357 -3.99 -22.59 -22.42
N PHE A 358 -4.47 -21.93 -23.48
CA PHE A 358 -5.23 -20.68 -23.38
C PHE A 358 -6.31 -20.68 -24.47
N GLY A 359 -7.50 -20.19 -24.14
CA GLY A 359 -8.58 -20.00 -25.10
C GLY A 359 -9.97 -19.93 -24.48
N PRO A 360 -11.01 -19.86 -25.36
CA PRO A 360 -12.40 -19.94 -24.94
C PRO A 360 -12.68 -21.22 -24.17
N MET A 361 -13.48 -21.12 -23.10
CA MET A 361 -13.84 -22.30 -22.28
C MET A 361 -14.46 -23.42 -23.10
N GLU A 362 -15.36 -23.08 -24.01
CA GLU A 362 -16.05 -24.03 -24.86
C GLU A 362 -15.10 -24.85 -25.79
N GLU A 363 -14.10 -24.16 -26.35
CA GLU A 363 -13.09 -24.81 -27.21
C GLU A 363 -12.21 -25.76 -26.42
N ILE A 364 -11.83 -25.39 -25.21
CA ILE A 364 -11.00 -26.23 -24.33
C ILE A 364 -11.78 -27.49 -23.93
N LEU A 365 -13.07 -27.33 -23.55
CA LEU A 365 -13.91 -28.46 -23.15
C LEU A 365 -14.28 -29.42 -24.30
N THR A 366 -14.20 -28.98 -25.57
CA THR A 366 -14.59 -29.79 -26.75
C THR A 366 -13.40 -30.31 -27.53
N LYS A 367 -12.15 -30.02 -27.14
CA LYS A 367 -10.93 -30.32 -27.92
C LYS A 367 -10.75 -31.77 -28.35
N ASN A 368 -11.37 -32.73 -27.65
CA ASN A 368 -11.27 -34.18 -27.96
C ASN A 368 -12.58 -34.84 -28.41
N GLN A 369 -13.57 -34.10 -28.93
CA GLN A 369 -14.89 -34.61 -29.36
C GLN A 369 -15.68 -35.35 -28.25
N LYS A 370 -15.22 -35.30 -27.01
CA LYS A 370 -15.92 -35.78 -25.82
C LYS A 370 -16.20 -34.57 -24.91
N SER A 371 -17.40 -34.52 -24.36
CA SER A 371 -17.74 -33.57 -23.32
C SER A 371 -16.99 -33.97 -22.05
N GLN A 372 -15.79 -33.42 -21.84
CA GLN A 372 -14.96 -33.68 -20.68
C GLN A 372 -15.10 -32.53 -19.67
N SER A 373 -14.89 -32.83 -18.40
CA SER A 373 -14.74 -31.76 -17.37
C SER A 373 -13.39 -31.07 -17.54
N LEU A 374 -13.31 -29.81 -17.09
CA LEU A 374 -12.05 -29.07 -17.10
C LEU A 374 -10.97 -29.80 -16.29
N GLU A 375 -11.38 -30.58 -15.28
CA GLU A 375 -10.50 -31.37 -14.42
C GLU A 375 -9.86 -32.55 -15.20
N GLU A 376 -10.66 -33.29 -15.98
CA GLU A 376 -10.15 -34.37 -16.80
C GLU A 376 -9.14 -33.86 -17.84
N ILE A 377 -9.48 -32.77 -18.52
CA ILE A 377 -8.59 -32.13 -19.51
C ILE A 377 -7.28 -31.65 -18.85
N PHE A 378 -7.38 -31.05 -17.68
CA PHE A 378 -6.21 -30.56 -16.95
C PHE A 378 -5.29 -31.71 -16.53
N LEU A 379 -5.84 -32.83 -16.05
CA LEU A 379 -5.07 -34.05 -15.70
C LEU A 379 -4.43 -34.69 -16.92
N GLU A 380 -5.14 -34.75 -18.07
CA GLU A 380 -4.62 -35.28 -19.33
C GLU A 380 -3.43 -34.44 -19.83
N LEU A 381 -3.57 -33.11 -19.86
CA LEU A 381 -2.49 -32.17 -20.27
C LEU A 381 -1.26 -32.22 -19.38
N ILE A 382 -1.42 -32.42 -18.07
CA ILE A 382 -0.29 -32.58 -17.15
C ILE A 382 0.32 -33.97 -17.23
N GLY A 383 -0.52 -34.98 -17.48
CA GLY A 383 -0.06 -36.38 -17.66
C GLY A 383 0.89 -36.52 -18.85
N ASP A 384 0.57 -35.89 -19.96
CA ASP A 384 1.42 -35.85 -21.16
C ASP A 384 2.77 -35.15 -20.91
N ASP A 385 2.81 -34.08 -20.12
CA ASP A 385 4.06 -33.37 -19.74
C ASP A 385 4.98 -34.27 -18.87
N LEU A 386 4.42 -35.17 -18.06
CA LEU A 386 5.21 -36.09 -17.26
C LEU A 386 5.89 -37.16 -18.13
N VAL A 387 5.29 -37.54 -19.28
CA VAL A 387 5.85 -38.52 -20.23
C VAL A 387 6.96 -37.85 -21.07
N ILE A 388 6.75 -36.61 -21.52
CA ILE A 388 7.75 -35.88 -22.34
C ILE A 388 9.00 -35.49 -21.51
N GLY A 389 8.84 -35.26 -20.20
CA GLY A 389 9.93 -34.94 -19.30
C GLY A 389 10.86 -36.12 -18.97
N GLN A 390 10.45 -37.37 -19.20
CA GLN A 390 11.27 -38.54 -18.94
C GLN A 390 12.15 -38.96 -20.13
N GLU A 391 11.91 -38.43 -21.33
CA GLU A 391 12.75 -38.72 -22.51
C GLU A 391 13.96 -37.79 -22.69
N LYS A 392 14.21 -36.88 -21.78
CA LYS A 392 15.34 -35.92 -21.84
C LYS A 392 16.27 -36.03 -20.64
N VAL A 393 16.54 -37.20 -20.09
CA VAL A 393 17.62 -37.45 -19.12
C VAL A 393 18.67 -38.37 -19.73
#